data_eb54e7047c11b5c1caf75f54c8facdc2
#
_entry.id   eb54e7047c11b5c1caf75f54c8facdc2
#
_cell.length_a   1.000
_cell.length_b   1.000
_cell.length_c   1.000
_cell.angle_alpha   90.00
_cell.angle_beta   90.00
_cell.angle_gamma   90.00
#
_symmetry.space_group_name_H-M   'P 1'
#
loop_
_entity.id
_entity.type
_entity.pdbx_description
1 polymer ?
#
loop_
_entity_poly.entity_id
_entity_poly.type
_entity_poly.pdbx_seq_one_letter_code
_entity_poly.pdbx_strand_id
1 'polypeptide(L)'
;MKIIFGSIFFLVLLGFFFVSYADKQEIPEWVKNNAGWWANDQISDSVFIDGIEFLIKENIIIVYDEMKIIQNLKEYEYRGYSPLFRTFAYEKDLIFVNDEMIPLELQFDFKLDKSEIYNEIKIGEDERVAIIIPIFTASAYWEPGFYTFYRGECDQEFHGVLFRDEDCLTTDIIYDKPLGYSGSSNAVKILELLGYEMITDIDVHKDPSILESFDKIIVLHNEYVTKKEFDAITSHTKVMFLYPNALYAEIDFDQELSKITLIRGHNYPEITITNGFDWEYENTHPYEFDNVCDDWNFYEIDYGVMLDCYPENIIFTDKLLLKMIKEF
;
A
#
# COMPACT_ATOMS: atom_id res chain seq x y z
N MET A 1 13.34 52.46 -28.58
CA MET A 1 12.09 51.82 -28.16
C MET A 1 12.45 50.36 -27.84
N LYS A 2 12.74 50.06 -26.54
CA LYS A 2 13.08 48.73 -26.10
C LYS A 2 11.78 48.03 -25.74
N ILE A 3 11.46 47.02 -26.51
CA ILE A 3 10.37 46.11 -26.22
C ILE A 3 10.93 45.14 -25.21
N ILE A 4 10.46 45.28 -23.98
CA ILE A 4 10.72 44.28 -22.91
C ILE A 4 9.70 43.19 -23.14
N PHE A 5 10.13 42.08 -23.72
CA PHE A 5 9.38 40.83 -23.64
C PHE A 5 9.51 40.32 -22.24
N GLY A 6 8.50 40.55 -21.44
CA GLY A 6 8.31 39.80 -20.21
C GLY A 6 7.94 38.37 -20.55
N SER A 7 8.93 37.52 -20.58
CA SER A 7 8.69 36.10 -20.80
C SER A 7 8.13 35.50 -19.51
N ILE A 8 6.91 35.12 -19.60
CA ILE A 8 6.23 34.35 -18.55
C ILE A 8 6.54 32.89 -18.77
N PHE A 9 6.95 32.22 -17.78
CA PHE A 9 7.46 30.91 -17.88
C PHE A 9 7.19 29.91 -16.86
N PHE A 10 7.10 28.72 -17.06
CA PHE A 10 6.73 27.69 -16.52
C PHE A 10 7.06 26.40 -16.50
N LEU A 11 7.16 25.66 -15.62
CA LEU A 11 7.11 24.66 -15.26
C LEU A 11 7.21 23.67 -14.48
N VAL A 12 6.72 23.01 -14.03
CA VAL A 12 6.35 21.78 -13.46
C VAL A 12 7.36 20.87 -13.12
N LEU A 13 7.36 20.38 -11.99
CA LEU A 13 7.37 19.01 -11.83
C LEU A 13 7.01 18.66 -10.47
N LEU A 14 6.06 17.90 -10.43
CA LEU A 14 6.20 16.71 -9.64
C LEU A 14 5.15 15.79 -10.15
N GLY A 15 5.59 14.76 -10.74
CA GLY A 15 4.73 13.64 -10.91
C GLY A 15 4.48 13.09 -9.54
N PHE A 16 3.28 13.31 -9.02
CA PHE A 16 2.64 12.41 -8.09
C PHE A 16 1.17 12.76 -8.04
N PHE A 17 0.36 11.77 -8.29
CA PHE A 17 -1.08 11.77 -8.27
C PHE A 17 -1.78 12.52 -9.42
N PHE A 18 -1.72 11.92 -10.62
CA PHE A 18 -2.77 12.11 -11.58
C PHE A 18 -3.76 10.94 -11.45
N VAL A 19 -4.87 11.17 -10.77
CA VAL A 19 -6.09 10.45 -11.11
C VAL A 19 -6.61 11.10 -12.37
N SER A 20 -6.30 10.49 -13.52
CA SER A 20 -6.80 10.93 -14.81
C SER A 20 -8.18 10.34 -15.01
N TYR A 21 -9.21 11.15 -14.82
CA TYR A 21 -10.45 10.93 -15.55
C TYR A 21 -10.37 11.71 -16.89
N ALA A 22 -10.29 10.92 -17.95
CA ALA A 22 -10.65 11.21 -19.33
C ALA A 22 -10.30 12.58 -19.95
N ASP A 23 -9.53 12.48 -20.89
CA ASP A 23 -8.97 13.25 -22.00
C ASP A 23 -7.49 13.47 -21.79
N LYS A 24 -6.71 12.89 -22.70
CA LYS A 24 -5.27 13.15 -22.82
C LYS A 24 -5.07 14.64 -23.11
N GLN A 25 -5.07 15.45 -22.06
CA GLN A 25 -4.57 16.81 -22.16
C GLN A 25 -3.04 16.69 -22.26
N GLU A 26 -2.51 16.73 -23.47
CA GLU A 26 -1.07 16.73 -23.69
C GLU A 26 -0.48 17.96 -22.99
N ILE A 27 0.49 17.71 -22.11
CA ILE A 27 1.24 18.80 -21.48
C ILE A 27 1.93 19.59 -22.57
N PRO A 28 1.63 20.88 -22.73
CA PRO A 28 2.22 21.70 -23.79
C PRO A 28 3.76 21.65 -23.75
N GLU A 29 4.38 21.62 -24.91
CA GLU A 29 5.84 21.43 -25.03
C GLU A 29 6.64 22.55 -24.35
N TRP A 30 6.09 23.77 -24.30
CA TRP A 30 6.70 24.90 -23.59
C TRP A 30 6.79 24.64 -22.07
N VAL A 31 5.88 23.85 -21.50
CA VAL A 31 5.90 23.44 -20.10
C VAL A 31 7.09 22.52 -19.83
N LYS A 32 7.35 21.58 -20.75
CA LYS A 32 8.53 20.67 -20.65
C LYS A 32 9.85 21.43 -20.76
N ASN A 33 9.90 22.44 -21.65
CA ASN A 33 11.11 23.24 -21.84
C ASN A 33 11.48 24.04 -20.59
N ASN A 34 10.49 24.50 -19.83
CA ASN A 34 10.73 25.29 -18.64
C ASN A 34 11.24 24.45 -17.45
N ALA A 35 10.82 23.20 -17.36
CA ALA A 35 11.41 22.27 -16.41
C ALA A 35 12.91 22.07 -16.68
N GLY A 36 13.28 21.98 -17.95
CA GLY A 36 14.68 21.92 -18.37
C GLY A 36 15.48 23.15 -17.99
N TRP A 37 14.91 24.34 -18.08
CA TRP A 37 15.60 25.59 -17.72
C TRP A 37 15.80 25.73 -16.22
N TRP A 38 14.81 25.34 -15.42
CA TRP A 38 14.94 25.32 -13.97
C TRP A 38 15.96 24.27 -13.51
N ALA A 39 15.88 23.05 -14.02
CA ALA A 39 16.81 21.96 -13.73
C ALA A 39 18.27 22.25 -14.12
N ASN A 40 18.49 23.21 -15.01
CA ASN A 40 19.81 23.68 -15.43
C ASN A 40 20.17 25.07 -14.88
N ASP A 41 19.55 25.50 -13.79
CA ASP A 41 19.79 26.80 -13.10
C ASP A 41 19.64 28.03 -14.02
N GLN A 42 18.87 27.91 -15.11
CA GLN A 42 18.64 29.00 -16.06
C GLN A 42 17.52 29.94 -15.64
N ILE A 43 16.66 29.51 -14.72
CA ILE A 43 15.65 30.32 -14.05
C ILE A 43 15.70 30.08 -12.56
N SER A 44 15.35 31.09 -11.74
CA SER A 44 15.32 30.96 -10.28
C SER A 44 14.09 30.21 -9.80
N ASP A 45 14.15 29.69 -8.56
CA ASP A 45 13.04 29.03 -7.86
C ASP A 45 11.78 29.91 -7.82
N SER A 46 11.96 31.23 -7.61
CA SER A 46 10.83 32.16 -7.56
C SER A 46 10.13 32.27 -8.93
N VAL A 47 10.87 32.34 -10.03
CA VAL A 47 10.30 32.36 -11.38
C VAL A 47 9.59 31.05 -11.71
N PHE A 48 10.12 29.96 -11.18
CA PHE A 48 9.51 28.64 -11.31
C PHE A 48 8.18 28.54 -10.54
N ILE A 49 8.15 29.01 -9.28
CA ILE A 49 6.95 29.04 -8.43
C ILE A 49 5.87 29.94 -9.01
N ASP A 50 6.23 31.18 -9.43
CA ASP A 50 5.29 32.13 -10.06
C ASP A 50 4.56 31.51 -11.22
N GLY A 51 5.20 30.61 -11.85
CA GLY A 51 4.61 29.97 -12.95
C GLY A 51 3.76 28.76 -12.68
N ILE A 52 4.03 28.01 -11.66
CA ILE A 52 3.10 27.01 -11.16
C ILE A 52 1.81 27.73 -10.74
N GLU A 53 1.92 28.87 -10.05
CA GLU A 53 0.77 29.68 -9.66
C GLU A 53 -0.03 30.17 -10.89
N PHE A 54 0.65 30.58 -11.96
CA PHE A 54 -0.02 30.96 -13.21
C PHE A 54 -0.80 29.79 -13.81
N LEU A 55 -0.18 28.59 -13.89
CA LEU A 55 -0.84 27.41 -14.47
C LEU A 55 -2.09 26.99 -13.69
N ILE A 56 -2.05 27.10 -12.35
CA ILE A 56 -3.18 26.82 -11.48
C ILE A 56 -4.27 27.89 -11.66
N LYS A 57 -3.88 29.16 -11.71
CA LYS A 57 -4.81 30.28 -11.86
C LYS A 57 -5.56 30.28 -13.19
N GLU A 58 -4.89 29.86 -14.26
CA GLU A 58 -5.47 29.76 -15.60
C GLU A 58 -6.16 28.41 -15.87
N ASN A 59 -6.32 27.58 -14.84
CA ASN A 59 -6.90 26.22 -14.92
C ASN A 59 -6.24 25.30 -15.95
N ILE A 60 -4.96 25.55 -16.28
CA ILE A 60 -4.16 24.67 -17.13
C ILE A 60 -3.72 23.44 -16.34
N ILE A 61 -3.40 23.64 -15.07
CA ILE A 61 -3.28 22.58 -14.06
C ILE A 61 -4.45 22.75 -13.11
N ILE A 62 -5.31 21.76 -13.06
CA ILE A 62 -6.38 21.70 -12.07
C ILE A 62 -5.80 21.01 -10.84
N VAL A 63 -5.42 21.81 -9.86
CA VAL A 63 -5.21 21.30 -8.51
C VAL A 63 -6.60 21.15 -7.93
N TYR A 64 -7.09 19.94 -7.83
CA TYR A 64 -8.32 19.70 -7.09
C TYR A 64 -8.12 20.24 -5.68
N ASP A 65 -9.14 20.90 -5.15
CA ASP A 65 -9.14 21.55 -3.83
C ASP A 65 -9.09 20.52 -2.66
N GLU A 66 -8.62 19.30 -2.96
CA GLU A 66 -8.34 18.26 -1.96
C GLU A 66 -7.29 18.71 -0.94
N MET A 67 -6.35 19.57 -1.33
CA MET A 67 -5.44 20.16 -0.36
C MET A 67 -6.13 21.05 0.67
N LYS A 68 -7.26 21.69 0.32
CA LYS A 68 -8.08 22.40 1.31
C LYS A 68 -8.88 21.46 2.20
N ILE A 69 -9.29 20.32 1.68
CA ILE A 69 -9.94 19.26 2.45
C ILE A 69 -8.95 18.67 3.45
N ILE A 70 -7.72 18.39 3.02
CA ILE A 70 -6.65 17.85 3.88
C ILE A 70 -6.27 18.85 4.99
N GLN A 71 -6.23 20.15 4.73
CA GLN A 71 -5.94 21.17 5.76
C GLN A 71 -7.05 21.33 6.80
N ASN A 72 -8.27 20.84 6.55
CA ASN A 72 -9.43 20.92 7.44
C ASN A 72 -9.93 19.56 7.92
N LEU A 73 -9.20 18.46 7.66
CA LEU A 73 -9.56 17.16 8.20
C LEU A 73 -9.39 17.19 9.72
N LYS A 74 -10.50 17.03 10.42
CA LYS A 74 -10.50 16.92 11.86
C LYS A 74 -9.85 15.61 12.26
N GLU A 75 -8.78 15.71 13.05
CA GLU A 75 -8.05 14.58 13.59
C GLU A 75 -8.57 14.19 14.97
N TYR A 76 -8.65 12.90 15.21
CA TYR A 76 -8.93 12.32 16.51
C TYR A 76 -7.71 11.56 16.99
N GLU A 77 -6.99 12.13 17.96
CA GLU A 77 -5.77 11.56 18.50
C GLU A 77 -6.06 10.44 19.50
N TYR A 78 -5.45 9.29 19.28
CA TYR A 78 -5.48 8.12 20.18
C TYR A 78 -4.26 8.15 21.10
N ARG A 79 -4.34 8.99 22.15
CA ARG A 79 -3.25 9.20 23.09
C ARG A 79 -2.90 7.93 23.86
N GLY A 80 -1.61 7.59 23.88
CA GLY A 80 -1.11 6.40 24.58
C GLY A 80 -1.31 5.08 23.82
N TYR A 81 -1.88 5.11 22.62
CA TYR A 81 -2.08 3.91 21.82
C TYR A 81 -0.76 3.35 21.31
N SER A 82 0.22 4.21 21.01
CA SER A 82 1.60 3.82 20.70
C SER A 82 2.60 4.56 21.59
N PRO A 83 3.61 3.88 22.15
CA PRO A 83 4.73 4.53 22.83
C PRO A 83 5.71 5.17 21.84
N LEU A 84 5.72 4.71 20.58
CA LEU A 84 6.68 5.11 19.55
C LEU A 84 6.15 6.25 18.67
N PHE A 85 4.90 6.18 18.24
CA PHE A 85 4.33 7.09 17.25
C PHE A 85 3.14 7.87 17.82
N ARG A 86 2.90 9.08 17.31
CA ARG A 86 1.61 9.75 17.44
C ARG A 86 0.62 8.97 16.60
N THR A 87 -0.51 8.58 17.18
CA THR A 87 -1.54 7.79 16.50
C THR A 87 -2.82 8.59 16.45
N PHE A 88 -3.43 8.72 15.29
CA PHE A 88 -4.68 9.46 15.10
C PHE A 88 -5.49 8.86 13.95
N ALA A 89 -6.74 9.29 13.81
CA ALA A 89 -7.58 9.00 12.66
C ALA A 89 -8.24 10.28 12.16
N TYR A 90 -8.53 10.35 10.88
CA TYR A 90 -9.34 11.43 10.33
C TYR A 90 -10.83 11.16 10.56
N GLU A 91 -11.62 12.23 10.77
CA GLU A 91 -13.05 12.12 11.01
C GLU A 91 -13.79 11.33 9.91
N LYS A 92 -13.35 11.43 8.66
CA LYS A 92 -13.91 10.69 7.53
C LYS A 92 -13.72 9.16 7.60
N ASP A 93 -12.71 8.72 8.35
CA ASP A 93 -12.33 7.32 8.48
C ASP A 93 -12.88 6.70 9.79
N LEU A 94 -13.79 7.39 10.45
CA LEU A 94 -14.44 6.93 11.68
C LEU A 94 -15.82 6.36 11.39
N ILE A 95 -16.09 5.20 11.97
CA ILE A 95 -17.43 4.60 11.97
C ILE A 95 -17.94 4.44 13.39
N PHE A 96 -19.27 4.38 13.55
CA PHE A 96 -19.92 4.12 14.81
C PHE A 96 -20.45 2.68 14.83
N VAL A 97 -19.95 1.90 15.79
CA VAL A 97 -20.40 0.54 16.02
C VAL A 97 -20.80 0.42 17.49
N ASN A 98 -22.07 0.12 17.77
CA ASN A 98 -22.61 0.02 19.13
C ASN A 98 -22.32 1.25 20.02
N ASP A 99 -22.47 2.45 19.47
CA ASP A 99 -22.17 3.74 20.10
C ASP A 99 -20.67 4.00 20.39
N GLU A 100 -19.78 3.14 19.96
CA GLU A 100 -18.34 3.34 20.02
C GLU A 100 -17.82 3.86 18.66
N MET A 101 -16.90 4.81 18.72
CA MET A 101 -16.26 5.39 17.54
C MET A 101 -15.00 4.59 17.23
N ILE A 102 -15.02 3.89 16.11
CA ILE A 102 -13.95 2.98 15.66
C ILE A 102 -13.29 3.55 14.40
N PRO A 103 -11.96 3.67 14.35
CA PRO A 103 -11.27 4.04 13.13
C PRO A 103 -11.24 2.86 12.14
N LEU A 104 -11.63 3.13 10.90
CA LEU A 104 -11.40 2.20 9.78
C LEU A 104 -9.91 2.18 9.40
N GLU A 105 -9.22 3.27 9.67
CA GLU A 105 -7.82 3.43 9.34
C GLU A 105 -7.13 4.36 10.34
N LEU A 106 -5.99 3.92 10.86
CA LEU A 106 -5.10 4.73 11.69
C LEU A 106 -4.07 5.47 10.84
N GLN A 107 -3.63 6.61 11.35
CA GLN A 107 -2.53 7.41 10.80
C GLN A 107 -1.43 7.53 11.85
N PHE A 108 -0.20 7.70 11.41
CA PHE A 108 0.96 7.75 12.29
C PHE A 108 1.89 8.90 11.94
N ASP A 109 2.42 9.57 12.98
CA ASP A 109 3.45 10.58 12.86
C ASP A 109 4.58 10.30 13.84
N PHE A 110 5.76 10.85 13.57
CA PHE A 110 6.86 10.85 14.52
C PHE A 110 6.56 11.72 15.75
N LYS A 111 6.95 11.22 16.92
CA LYS A 111 7.00 12.02 18.15
C LYS A 111 8.33 12.74 18.24
N LEU A 112 8.31 14.04 18.52
CA LEU A 112 9.52 14.87 18.57
C LEU A 112 10.54 14.44 19.63
N ASP A 113 10.07 13.84 20.71
CA ASP A 113 10.89 13.37 21.83
C ASP A 113 11.47 11.95 21.61
N LYS A 114 11.27 11.34 20.45
CA LYS A 114 11.69 9.97 20.13
C LYS A 114 12.74 9.86 19.02
N SER A 115 13.38 10.96 18.66
CA SER A 115 14.33 10.99 17.54
C SER A 115 15.47 9.96 17.65
N GLU A 116 15.97 9.70 18.85
CA GLU A 116 17.02 8.69 19.08
C GLU A 116 16.54 7.28 18.75
N ILE A 117 15.26 6.97 19.09
CA ILE A 117 14.67 5.66 18.78
C ILE A 117 14.53 5.48 17.25
N TYR A 118 14.11 6.53 16.54
CA TYR A 118 13.96 6.44 15.09
C TYR A 118 15.26 6.16 14.37
N ASN A 119 16.40 6.68 14.86
CA ASN A 119 17.72 6.36 14.30
C ASN A 119 18.05 4.86 14.38
N GLU A 120 17.48 4.16 15.36
CA GLU A 120 17.69 2.72 15.53
C GLU A 120 16.79 1.87 14.60
N ILE A 121 15.61 2.39 14.23
CA ILE A 121 14.57 1.60 13.51
C ILE A 121 14.33 2.05 12.06
N LYS A 122 14.75 3.24 11.66
CA LYS A 122 14.69 3.69 10.26
C LYS A 122 15.66 2.91 9.39
N ILE A 123 15.24 2.67 8.14
CA ILE A 123 16.14 2.08 7.14
C ILE A 123 17.37 2.97 6.90
N GLY A 124 18.50 2.36 6.55
CA GLY A 124 19.72 3.06 6.18
C GLY A 124 19.62 3.69 4.77
N GLU A 125 20.36 4.78 4.54
CA GLU A 125 20.35 5.48 3.24
C GLU A 125 20.95 4.64 2.10
N ASP A 126 21.82 3.69 2.44
CA ASP A 126 22.54 2.86 1.47
C ASP A 126 21.86 1.52 1.19
N GLU A 127 20.75 1.20 1.84
CA GLU A 127 20.04 -0.07 1.72
C GLU A 127 18.68 0.12 1.05
N ARG A 128 18.44 -0.61 -0.03
CA ARG A 128 17.17 -0.59 -0.75
C ARG A 128 16.31 -1.77 -0.33
N VAL A 129 15.24 -1.49 0.39
CA VAL A 129 14.30 -2.49 0.89
C VAL A 129 12.91 -2.19 0.37
N ALA A 130 12.33 -3.13 -0.39
CA ALA A 130 10.96 -3.00 -0.85
C ALA A 130 9.97 -3.60 0.16
N ILE A 131 8.86 -2.89 0.34
CA ILE A 131 7.65 -3.40 0.98
C ILE A 131 6.62 -3.64 -0.11
N ILE A 132 6.08 -4.84 -0.22
CA ILE A 132 5.04 -5.15 -1.19
C ILE A 132 3.67 -4.91 -0.57
N ILE A 133 2.98 -3.87 -1.05
CA ILE A 133 1.64 -3.48 -0.58
C ILE A 133 0.62 -4.47 -1.13
N PRO A 134 -0.21 -5.13 -0.29
CA PRO A 134 -1.12 -6.19 -0.69
C PRO A 134 -2.47 -5.67 -1.23
N ILE A 135 -2.47 -5.04 -2.40
CA ILE A 135 -3.69 -4.49 -3.03
C ILE A 135 -4.65 -5.62 -3.44
N PHE A 136 -4.12 -6.73 -3.96
CA PHE A 136 -4.95 -7.88 -4.33
C PHE A 136 -5.64 -8.47 -3.10
N THR A 137 -4.90 -8.68 -2.03
CA THR A 137 -5.46 -9.20 -0.78
C THR A 137 -6.48 -8.23 -0.19
N ALA A 138 -6.18 -6.95 -0.10
CA ALA A 138 -7.15 -5.95 0.36
C ALA A 138 -8.44 -6.00 -0.46
N SER A 139 -8.33 -6.14 -1.78
CA SER A 139 -9.49 -6.23 -2.67
C SER A 139 -10.29 -7.53 -2.48
N ALA A 140 -9.60 -8.65 -2.26
CA ALA A 140 -10.23 -9.95 -2.02
C ALA A 140 -11.10 -9.99 -0.75
N TYR A 141 -10.73 -9.21 0.26
CA TYR A 141 -11.46 -9.11 1.53
C TYR A 141 -12.65 -8.14 1.50
N TRP A 142 -12.78 -7.29 0.47
CA TRP A 142 -13.95 -6.44 0.33
C TRP A 142 -15.16 -7.22 -0.17
N GLU A 143 -16.35 -6.82 0.29
CA GLU A 143 -17.62 -7.48 -0.05
C GLU A 143 -18.40 -6.72 -1.14
N PRO A 144 -19.03 -7.43 -2.06
CA PRO A 144 -18.99 -8.88 -2.26
C PRO A 144 -17.66 -9.31 -2.91
N GLY A 145 -17.15 -10.50 -2.55
CA GLY A 145 -15.89 -11.03 -3.06
C GLY A 145 -15.59 -12.43 -2.54
N PHE A 146 -14.32 -12.81 -2.46
CA PHE A 146 -13.94 -14.18 -2.12
C PHE A 146 -14.47 -14.63 -0.75
N TYR A 147 -14.49 -13.75 0.25
CA TYR A 147 -15.05 -14.09 1.57
C TYR A 147 -16.57 -14.23 1.57
N THR A 148 -17.28 -13.59 0.65
CA THR A 148 -18.70 -13.84 0.42
C THR A 148 -18.92 -15.28 -0.09
N PHE A 149 -18.03 -15.75 -0.98
CA PHE A 149 -18.04 -17.14 -1.46
C PHE A 149 -17.76 -18.14 -0.33
N TYR A 150 -16.69 -17.93 0.46
CA TYR A 150 -16.32 -18.87 1.53
C TYR A 150 -17.39 -19.01 2.62
N ARG A 151 -18.19 -17.96 2.85
CA ARG A 151 -19.31 -18.02 3.79
C ARG A 151 -20.58 -18.62 3.19
N GLY A 152 -20.58 -18.96 1.88
CA GLY A 152 -21.77 -19.48 1.18
C GLY A 152 -22.88 -18.44 1.05
N GLU A 153 -22.52 -17.17 0.90
CA GLU A 153 -23.46 -16.04 0.86
C GLU A 153 -23.61 -15.45 -0.56
N CYS A 154 -23.01 -16.06 -1.56
CA CYS A 154 -23.00 -15.53 -2.92
C CYS A 154 -24.36 -15.49 -3.61
N ASP A 155 -25.25 -16.42 -3.30
CA ASP A 155 -26.61 -16.44 -3.85
C ASP A 155 -27.55 -15.39 -3.22
N GLN A 156 -26.99 -14.43 -2.51
CA GLN A 156 -27.75 -13.36 -1.86
C GLN A 156 -27.72 -12.06 -2.68
N GLU A 157 -28.74 -11.24 -2.48
CA GLU A 157 -28.82 -9.92 -3.09
C GLU A 157 -28.02 -8.90 -2.26
N PHE A 158 -26.95 -8.35 -2.87
CA PHE A 158 -26.20 -7.24 -2.31
C PHE A 158 -26.55 -5.94 -3.05
N HIS A 159 -27.07 -4.94 -2.34
CA HIS A 159 -27.43 -3.64 -2.90
C HIS A 159 -28.29 -3.68 -4.19
N GLY A 160 -29.19 -4.67 -4.29
CA GLY A 160 -30.08 -4.83 -5.44
C GLY A 160 -29.46 -5.64 -6.61
N VAL A 161 -28.30 -6.22 -6.42
CA VAL A 161 -27.64 -7.10 -7.38
C VAL A 161 -27.57 -8.52 -6.81
N LEU A 162 -28.08 -9.49 -7.57
CA LEU A 162 -27.95 -10.90 -7.22
C LEU A 162 -26.61 -11.42 -7.73
N PHE A 163 -25.78 -11.88 -6.81
CA PHE A 163 -24.52 -12.56 -7.12
C PHE A 163 -24.75 -14.07 -7.15
N ARG A 164 -24.09 -14.74 -8.07
CA ARG A 164 -24.01 -16.21 -8.11
C ARG A 164 -22.68 -16.64 -7.51
N ASP A 165 -22.55 -17.91 -7.13
CA ASP A 165 -21.29 -18.44 -6.59
C ASP A 165 -20.07 -18.11 -7.48
N GLU A 166 -20.22 -18.26 -8.79
CA GLU A 166 -19.18 -17.96 -9.76
C GLU A 166 -18.80 -16.47 -9.80
N ASP A 167 -19.77 -15.56 -9.58
CA ASP A 167 -19.53 -14.12 -9.60
C ASP A 167 -18.71 -13.66 -8.39
N CYS A 168 -18.80 -14.36 -7.25
CA CYS A 168 -18.04 -14.04 -6.04
C CYS A 168 -16.57 -14.47 -6.11
N LEU A 169 -16.20 -15.31 -7.06
CA LEU A 169 -14.80 -15.69 -7.29
C LEU A 169 -14.03 -14.66 -8.10
N THR A 170 -14.70 -13.60 -8.52
CA THR A 170 -14.08 -12.46 -9.22
C THR A 170 -14.49 -11.15 -8.53
N THR A 171 -13.54 -10.32 -8.18
CA THR A 171 -13.81 -9.03 -7.54
C THR A 171 -13.01 -7.91 -8.20
N ASP A 172 -13.52 -6.67 -8.07
CA ASP A 172 -12.83 -5.48 -8.58
C ASP A 172 -11.64 -5.12 -7.70
N ILE A 173 -10.57 -4.61 -8.32
CA ILE A 173 -9.48 -3.98 -7.58
C ILE A 173 -9.97 -2.67 -6.97
N ILE A 174 -9.68 -2.48 -5.69
CA ILE A 174 -10.15 -1.33 -4.93
C ILE A 174 -8.96 -0.40 -4.64
N TYR A 175 -8.87 0.69 -5.39
CA TYR A 175 -7.77 1.66 -5.28
C TYR A 175 -8.06 2.81 -4.32
N ASP A 176 -9.33 3.10 -4.05
CA ASP A 176 -9.80 4.30 -3.34
C ASP A 176 -10.29 4.03 -1.92
N LYS A 177 -10.16 2.81 -1.46
CA LYS A 177 -10.55 2.41 -0.10
C LYS A 177 -9.34 2.14 0.78
N PRO A 178 -9.49 2.27 2.10
CA PRO A 178 -8.45 1.86 3.04
C PRO A 178 -8.04 0.40 2.83
N LEU A 179 -6.75 0.11 2.95
CA LEU A 179 -6.24 -1.26 2.90
C LEU A 179 -6.86 -2.13 4.01
N GLY A 180 -7.19 -1.51 5.15
CA GLY A 180 -7.76 -2.19 6.30
C GLY A 180 -6.79 -3.15 6.97
N TYR A 181 -7.34 -3.93 7.90
CA TYR A 181 -6.58 -4.91 8.67
C TYR A 181 -5.97 -6.00 7.77
N SER A 182 -6.77 -6.54 6.84
CA SER A 182 -6.33 -7.61 5.94
C SER A 182 -5.32 -7.12 4.88
N GLY A 183 -5.32 -5.83 4.56
CA GLY A 183 -4.33 -5.21 3.67
C GLY A 183 -3.11 -4.65 4.40
N SER A 184 -2.88 -5.02 5.67
CA SER A 184 -1.70 -4.59 6.46
C SER A 184 -1.52 -3.06 6.54
N SER A 185 -2.63 -2.32 6.66
CA SER A 185 -2.64 -0.85 6.60
C SER A 185 -1.66 -0.19 7.58
N ASN A 186 -1.60 -0.70 8.83
CA ASN A 186 -0.70 -0.15 9.84
C ASN A 186 0.77 -0.43 9.51
N ALA A 187 1.09 -1.65 9.07
CA ALA A 187 2.45 -1.99 8.67
C ALA A 187 2.92 -1.16 7.48
N VAL A 188 2.09 -1.00 6.45
CA VAL A 188 2.40 -0.16 5.29
C VAL A 188 2.78 1.25 5.75
N LYS A 189 1.95 1.91 6.56
CA LYS A 189 2.18 3.29 7.01
C LYS A 189 3.40 3.43 7.91
N ILE A 190 3.61 2.48 8.81
CA ILE A 190 4.77 2.52 9.72
C ILE A 190 6.07 2.32 8.95
N LEU A 191 6.12 1.36 8.03
CA LEU A 191 7.33 1.08 7.27
C LEU A 191 7.61 2.20 6.26
N GLU A 192 6.59 2.78 5.62
CA GLU A 192 6.72 3.98 4.80
C GLU A 192 7.31 5.15 5.60
N LEU A 193 6.74 5.42 6.79
CA LEU A 193 7.23 6.47 7.70
C LEU A 193 8.69 6.24 8.12
N LEU A 194 9.12 4.98 8.23
CA LEU A 194 10.48 4.59 8.55
C LEU A 194 11.44 4.61 7.36
N GLY A 195 10.96 4.93 6.16
CA GLY A 195 11.77 5.18 4.97
C GLY A 195 11.97 3.97 4.05
N TYR A 196 11.17 2.90 4.20
CA TYR A 196 11.17 1.77 3.27
C TYR A 196 10.55 2.16 1.93
N GLU A 197 11.02 1.57 0.83
CA GLU A 197 10.46 1.82 -0.51
C GLU A 197 9.16 1.01 -0.69
N MET A 198 8.08 1.69 -1.08
CA MET A 198 6.77 1.07 -1.29
C MET A 198 6.56 0.71 -2.75
N ILE A 199 6.23 -0.55 -3.00
CA ILE A 199 5.75 -1.04 -4.31
C ILE A 199 4.47 -1.84 -4.09
N THR A 200 3.65 -1.98 -5.11
CA THR A 200 2.42 -2.78 -5.01
C THR A 200 2.63 -4.17 -5.60
N ASP A 201 1.81 -5.12 -5.18
CA ASP A 201 1.67 -6.42 -5.83
C ASP A 201 1.35 -6.29 -7.33
N ILE A 202 0.56 -5.27 -7.71
CA ILE A 202 0.28 -4.93 -9.11
C ILE A 202 1.56 -4.55 -9.87
N ASP A 203 2.48 -3.79 -9.25
CA ASP A 203 3.75 -3.43 -9.87
C ASP A 203 4.61 -4.66 -10.08
N VAL A 204 4.68 -5.55 -9.10
CA VAL A 204 5.39 -6.83 -9.20
C VAL A 204 4.78 -7.72 -10.28
N HIS A 205 3.44 -7.80 -10.37
CA HIS A 205 2.78 -8.53 -11.44
C HIS A 205 3.11 -7.99 -12.83
N LYS A 206 3.16 -6.65 -12.99
CA LYS A 206 3.44 -5.99 -14.28
C LYS A 206 4.90 -6.14 -14.69
N ASP A 207 5.81 -5.98 -13.75
CA ASP A 207 7.25 -6.10 -13.95
C ASP A 207 7.90 -6.87 -12.80
N PRO A 208 7.93 -8.22 -12.88
CA PRO A 208 8.57 -9.05 -11.84
C PRO A 208 10.03 -8.70 -11.58
N SER A 209 10.74 -8.15 -12.60
CA SER A 209 12.16 -7.79 -12.46
C SER A 209 12.40 -6.58 -11.56
N ILE A 210 11.36 -5.84 -11.18
CA ILE A 210 11.47 -4.70 -10.25
C ILE A 210 12.12 -5.14 -8.93
N LEU A 211 11.86 -6.38 -8.48
CA LEU A 211 12.41 -6.92 -7.24
C LEU A 211 13.93 -7.08 -7.27
N GLU A 212 14.53 -7.28 -8.45
CA GLU A 212 15.98 -7.42 -8.60
C GLU A 212 16.74 -6.13 -8.23
N SER A 213 16.06 -4.99 -8.18
CA SER A 213 16.66 -3.72 -7.82
C SER A 213 16.78 -3.48 -6.31
N PHE A 214 16.27 -4.39 -5.48
CA PHE A 214 16.26 -4.29 -4.02
C PHE A 214 17.24 -5.29 -3.39
N ASP A 215 17.87 -4.88 -2.29
CA ASP A 215 18.76 -5.73 -1.52
C ASP A 215 17.98 -6.79 -0.72
N LYS A 216 16.79 -6.44 -0.29
CA LYS A 216 15.81 -7.32 0.37
C LYS A 216 14.39 -6.87 0.10
N ILE A 217 13.47 -7.79 0.27
CA ILE A 217 12.03 -7.54 0.17
C ILE A 217 11.31 -7.99 1.44
N ILE A 218 10.30 -7.23 1.83
CA ILE A 218 9.41 -7.56 2.93
C ILE A 218 8.02 -7.75 2.35
N VAL A 219 7.51 -8.96 2.51
CA VAL A 219 6.16 -9.35 2.10
C VAL A 219 5.24 -9.18 3.30
N LEU A 220 4.17 -8.43 3.12
CA LEU A 220 3.14 -8.23 4.12
C LEU A 220 2.09 -9.35 4.01
N HIS A 221 0.84 -9.07 4.35
CA HIS A 221 -0.26 -10.03 4.17
C HIS A 221 -0.66 -10.15 2.68
N ASN A 222 0.30 -10.47 1.82
CA ASN A 222 0.05 -10.76 0.41
C ASN A 222 -0.48 -12.19 0.26
N GLU A 223 -1.67 -12.45 0.76
CA GLU A 223 -2.31 -13.78 0.78
C GLU A 223 -2.70 -14.23 -0.63
N TYR A 224 -3.33 -13.33 -1.39
CA TYR A 224 -3.79 -13.57 -2.76
C TYR A 224 -2.78 -12.96 -3.73
N VAL A 225 -2.08 -13.82 -4.46
CA VAL A 225 -1.01 -13.40 -5.36
C VAL A 225 -1.12 -14.07 -6.73
N THR A 226 -0.61 -13.41 -7.74
CA THR A 226 -0.50 -14.03 -9.07
C THR A 226 0.69 -14.98 -9.13
N LYS A 227 0.67 -15.92 -10.10
CA LYS A 227 1.82 -16.79 -10.33
C LYS A 227 3.11 -16.03 -10.63
N LYS A 228 3.03 -14.90 -11.32
CA LYS A 228 4.20 -14.06 -11.62
C LYS A 228 4.81 -13.45 -10.35
N GLU A 229 3.95 -12.96 -9.47
CA GLU A 229 4.36 -12.40 -8.20
C GLU A 229 4.96 -13.47 -7.30
N PHE A 230 4.31 -14.63 -7.18
CA PHE A 230 4.86 -15.77 -6.45
C PHE A 230 6.26 -16.13 -6.93
N ASP A 231 6.45 -16.31 -8.24
CA ASP A 231 7.75 -16.69 -8.81
C ASP A 231 8.82 -15.61 -8.58
N ALA A 232 8.45 -14.33 -8.67
CA ALA A 232 9.37 -13.23 -8.45
C ALA A 232 9.83 -13.17 -6.98
N ILE A 233 8.89 -13.24 -6.04
CA ILE A 233 9.17 -13.18 -4.60
C ILE A 233 10.03 -14.38 -4.19
N THR A 234 9.62 -15.59 -4.56
CA THR A 234 10.32 -16.82 -4.16
C THR A 234 11.68 -17.02 -4.85
N SER A 235 11.94 -16.27 -5.91
CA SER A 235 13.25 -16.23 -6.57
C SER A 235 14.22 -15.22 -5.95
N HIS A 236 13.73 -14.31 -5.10
CA HIS A 236 14.58 -13.31 -4.47
C HIS A 236 15.43 -13.94 -3.35
N THR A 237 16.69 -13.50 -3.22
CA THR A 237 17.65 -14.11 -2.31
C THR A 237 17.46 -13.74 -0.84
N LYS A 238 16.71 -12.68 -0.55
CA LYS A 238 16.53 -12.19 0.81
C LYS A 238 15.09 -11.68 0.99
N VAL A 239 14.25 -12.54 1.55
CA VAL A 239 12.81 -12.30 1.75
C VAL A 239 12.43 -12.44 3.21
N MET A 240 11.73 -11.44 3.74
CA MET A 240 11.05 -11.52 5.03
C MET A 240 9.55 -11.52 4.81
N PHE A 241 8.87 -12.55 5.29
CA PHE A 241 7.42 -12.60 5.37
C PHE A 241 7.01 -12.11 6.75
N LEU A 242 6.46 -10.90 6.82
CA LEU A 242 6.09 -10.26 8.08
C LEU A 242 4.73 -10.72 8.62
N TYR A 243 3.97 -11.43 7.79
CA TYR A 243 2.67 -11.98 8.15
C TYR A 243 2.62 -13.47 7.79
N PRO A 244 2.01 -14.31 8.63
CA PRO A 244 1.60 -15.63 8.19
C PRO A 244 0.57 -15.51 7.07
N ASN A 245 0.28 -16.60 6.39
CA ASN A 245 -0.68 -16.63 5.29
C ASN A 245 -0.26 -15.89 4.00
N ALA A 246 0.95 -15.37 3.93
CA ALA A 246 1.47 -14.76 2.70
C ALA A 246 1.62 -15.81 1.59
N LEU A 247 1.36 -15.42 0.33
CA LEU A 247 1.42 -16.24 -0.88
C LEU A 247 0.55 -17.53 -0.78
N TYR A 248 -0.63 -17.44 -0.20
CA TYR A 248 -1.45 -18.61 0.13
C TYR A 248 -2.38 -19.04 -1.01
N ALA A 249 -2.95 -18.09 -1.75
CA ALA A 249 -3.90 -18.38 -2.81
C ALA A 249 -3.48 -17.77 -4.14
N GLU A 250 -3.62 -18.57 -5.21
CA GLU A 250 -3.34 -18.13 -6.57
C GLU A 250 -4.54 -17.42 -7.16
N ILE A 251 -4.28 -16.24 -7.74
CA ILE A 251 -5.28 -15.46 -8.48
C ILE A 251 -4.80 -15.19 -9.91
N ASP A 252 -5.75 -14.94 -10.79
CA ASP A 252 -5.52 -14.25 -12.06
C ASP A 252 -5.88 -12.78 -11.95
N PHE A 253 -5.10 -11.91 -12.59
CA PHE A 253 -5.34 -10.47 -12.62
C PHE A 253 -5.59 -9.99 -14.04
N ASP A 254 -6.83 -9.58 -14.31
CA ASP A 254 -7.21 -8.89 -15.53
C ASP A 254 -6.95 -7.39 -15.38
N GLN A 255 -5.85 -6.94 -16.00
CA GLN A 255 -5.42 -5.54 -15.94
C GLN A 255 -6.36 -4.60 -16.71
N GLU A 256 -7.03 -5.06 -17.78
CA GLU A 256 -7.94 -4.23 -18.59
C GLU A 256 -9.23 -3.97 -17.83
N LEU A 257 -9.75 -4.98 -17.16
CA LEU A 257 -10.96 -4.88 -16.35
C LEU A 257 -10.71 -4.46 -14.90
N SER A 258 -9.45 -4.41 -14.45
CA SER A 258 -9.05 -4.16 -13.06
C SER A 258 -9.73 -5.12 -12.08
N LYS A 259 -9.66 -6.41 -12.37
CA LYS A 259 -10.30 -7.49 -11.59
C LYS A 259 -9.33 -8.58 -11.24
N ILE A 260 -9.56 -9.20 -10.09
CA ILE A 260 -8.91 -10.45 -9.69
C ILE A 260 -9.92 -11.59 -9.65
N THR A 261 -9.46 -12.78 -10.05
CA THR A 261 -10.24 -14.01 -10.00
C THR A 261 -9.48 -15.09 -9.25
N LEU A 262 -10.13 -15.74 -8.28
CA LEU A 262 -9.54 -16.85 -7.55
C LEU A 262 -9.32 -18.05 -8.48
N ILE A 263 -8.11 -18.56 -8.54
CA ILE A 263 -7.73 -19.73 -9.34
C ILE A 263 -7.59 -20.96 -8.46
N ARG A 264 -6.87 -20.83 -7.31
CA ARG A 264 -6.55 -21.98 -6.49
C ARG A 264 -6.13 -21.56 -5.08
N GLY A 265 -6.51 -22.34 -4.09
CA GLY A 265 -6.25 -22.11 -2.68
C GLY A 265 -7.52 -21.96 -1.88
N HIS A 266 -7.45 -21.91 -0.55
CA HIS A 266 -8.59 -21.78 0.34
C HIS A 266 -9.71 -22.82 0.06
N ASN A 267 -9.32 -24.07 -0.13
CA ASN A 267 -10.24 -25.16 -0.47
C ASN A 267 -10.95 -25.00 -1.84
N TYR A 268 -10.37 -24.23 -2.76
CA TYR A 268 -10.87 -24.05 -4.11
C TYR A 268 -9.81 -24.48 -5.14
N PRO A 269 -10.15 -25.12 -6.30
CA PRO A 269 -11.50 -25.61 -6.66
C PRO A 269 -11.94 -26.90 -5.94
N GLU A 270 -11.05 -27.51 -5.17
CA GLU A 270 -11.32 -28.74 -4.40
C GLU A 270 -10.98 -28.52 -2.92
N ILE A 271 -11.79 -29.09 -2.03
CA ILE A 271 -11.67 -28.93 -0.58
C ILE A 271 -10.31 -29.37 0.00
N THR A 272 -9.56 -30.17 -0.75
CA THR A 272 -8.23 -30.67 -0.37
C THR A 272 -7.10 -29.68 -0.70
N ILE A 273 -7.40 -28.62 -1.46
CA ILE A 273 -6.43 -27.64 -1.87
C ILE A 273 -6.43 -26.50 -0.84
N THR A 274 -5.53 -26.57 0.13
CA THR A 274 -5.37 -25.54 1.14
C THR A 274 -4.54 -24.38 0.63
N ASN A 275 -3.33 -24.64 0.15
CA ASN A 275 -2.41 -23.66 -0.42
C ASN A 275 -2.42 -23.70 -1.95
N GLY A 276 -2.50 -22.54 -2.59
CA GLY A 276 -2.60 -22.42 -4.06
C GLY A 276 -1.30 -22.78 -4.80
N PHE A 277 -0.16 -22.77 -4.13
CA PHE A 277 1.17 -22.98 -4.72
C PHE A 277 1.86 -24.26 -4.26
N ASP A 278 1.17 -25.10 -3.52
CA ASP A 278 1.69 -26.39 -2.99
C ASP A 278 2.98 -26.22 -2.14
N TRP A 279 3.02 -25.19 -1.31
CA TRP A 279 4.13 -25.05 -0.36
C TRP A 279 4.18 -26.24 0.59
N GLU A 280 5.39 -26.70 0.92
CA GLU A 280 5.58 -27.73 1.94
C GLU A 280 5.21 -27.24 3.34
N TYR A 281 5.30 -25.93 3.56
CA TYR A 281 4.97 -25.29 4.83
C TYR A 281 3.51 -24.86 4.84
N GLU A 282 2.83 -25.23 5.90
CA GLU A 282 1.54 -24.66 6.21
C GLU A 282 1.76 -23.25 6.75
N ASN A 283 1.65 -22.27 5.86
CA ASN A 283 1.93 -20.87 6.17
C ASN A 283 0.77 -20.15 6.88
N THR A 284 -0.33 -20.85 7.22
CA THR A 284 -1.47 -20.26 7.92
C THR A 284 -1.58 -20.69 9.36
N HIS A 285 -1.51 -21.98 9.63
CA HIS A 285 -1.78 -22.52 10.95
C HIS A 285 -0.47 -22.88 11.70
N PRO A 286 -0.37 -22.55 12.98
CA PRO A 286 -1.40 -21.95 13.87
C PRO A 286 -1.38 -20.41 13.88
N TYR A 287 -0.53 -19.77 13.14
CA TYR A 287 -0.08 -18.40 13.34
C TYR A 287 -1.02 -17.32 12.78
N GLU A 288 -1.87 -17.66 11.82
CA GLU A 288 -2.82 -16.71 11.21
C GLU A 288 -3.70 -15.98 12.23
N PHE A 289 -4.08 -16.68 13.30
CA PHE A 289 -4.96 -16.16 14.34
C PHE A 289 -4.21 -15.67 15.60
N ASP A 290 -2.89 -15.80 15.62
CA ASP A 290 -2.08 -15.26 16.72
C ASP A 290 -1.78 -13.78 16.48
N ASN A 291 -2.70 -12.94 16.95
CA ASN A 291 -2.57 -11.48 16.90
C ASN A 291 -2.10 -10.86 18.23
N VAL A 292 -1.74 -11.67 19.21
CA VAL A 292 -1.17 -11.21 20.48
C VAL A 292 0.32 -10.96 20.33
N CYS A 293 1.02 -11.86 19.63
CA CYS A 293 2.46 -11.78 19.34
C CYS A 293 3.28 -11.50 20.61
N ASP A 294 3.25 -12.44 21.57
CA ASP A 294 3.93 -12.28 22.86
C ASP A 294 5.46 -12.21 22.74
N ASP A 295 6.01 -12.84 21.69
CA ASP A 295 7.41 -12.81 21.31
C ASP A 295 7.55 -12.72 19.77
N TRP A 296 8.65 -12.14 19.33
CA TRP A 296 8.93 -11.96 17.89
C TRP A 296 9.80 -13.11 17.39
N ASN A 297 9.17 -14.22 17.01
CA ASN A 297 9.88 -15.40 16.54
C ASN A 297 9.75 -15.51 15.02
N PHE A 298 10.91 -15.33 14.33
CA PHE A 298 11.04 -15.58 12.89
C PHE A 298 11.62 -16.96 12.68
N TYR A 299 10.94 -17.78 11.91
CA TYR A 299 11.40 -19.12 11.54
C TYR A 299 11.80 -19.19 10.08
N GLU A 300 12.76 -20.06 9.76
CA GLU A 300 13.24 -20.28 8.40
C GLU A 300 12.23 -21.08 7.59
N ILE A 301 12.02 -20.66 6.35
CA ILE A 301 11.26 -21.35 5.32
C ILE A 301 12.10 -21.43 4.04
N ASP A 302 11.68 -22.20 3.03
CA ASP A 302 12.47 -22.40 1.79
C ASP A 302 12.80 -21.10 1.06
N TYR A 303 11.99 -20.07 1.23
CA TYR A 303 12.10 -18.81 0.48
C TYR A 303 12.55 -17.61 1.35
N GLY A 304 12.83 -17.81 2.63
CA GLY A 304 13.24 -16.73 3.51
C GLY A 304 12.92 -16.98 4.99
N VAL A 305 12.54 -15.93 5.71
CA VAL A 305 12.09 -16.03 7.09
C VAL A 305 10.66 -15.55 7.22
N MET A 306 9.87 -16.17 8.10
CA MET A 306 8.47 -15.82 8.33
C MET A 306 8.21 -15.59 9.82
N LEU A 307 7.45 -14.55 10.14
CA LEU A 307 7.01 -14.28 11.51
C LEU A 307 5.87 -15.26 11.89
N ASP A 308 5.90 -15.77 13.12
CA ASP A 308 4.94 -16.74 13.62
C ASP A 308 3.71 -16.14 14.32
N CYS A 309 3.38 -14.89 14.00
CA CYS A 309 2.18 -14.23 14.50
C CYS A 309 1.72 -13.09 13.56
N TYR A 310 0.52 -12.53 13.79
CA TYR A 310 -0.07 -11.50 12.96
C TYR A 310 0.09 -10.09 13.61
N PRO A 311 1.09 -9.27 13.20
CA PRO A 311 1.54 -8.11 13.95
C PRO A 311 0.72 -6.82 13.72
N GLU A 312 -0.33 -6.82 12.92
CA GLU A 312 -1.01 -5.62 12.42
C GLU A 312 -1.45 -4.64 13.53
N ASN A 313 -1.90 -5.16 14.67
CA ASN A 313 -2.37 -4.32 15.78
C ASN A 313 -1.27 -3.82 16.71
N ILE A 314 -0.03 -4.31 16.55
CA ILE A 314 1.05 -4.03 17.50
C ILE A 314 2.36 -3.59 16.85
N ILE A 315 2.51 -3.69 15.54
CA ILE A 315 3.72 -3.29 14.80
C ILE A 315 4.16 -1.85 15.10
N PHE A 316 3.21 -0.97 15.39
CA PHE A 316 3.48 0.44 15.72
C PHE A 316 3.79 0.67 17.20
N THR A 317 3.82 -0.37 18.04
CA THR A 317 4.03 -0.26 19.49
C THR A 317 5.37 -0.82 19.94
N ASP A 318 5.96 -1.73 19.20
CA ASP A 318 7.14 -2.47 19.60
C ASP A 318 8.41 -2.08 18.82
N LYS A 319 9.37 -1.52 19.55
CA LYS A 319 10.67 -1.12 19.00
C LYS A 319 11.51 -2.33 18.59
N LEU A 320 11.39 -3.46 19.31
CA LEU A 320 12.22 -4.64 19.06
C LEU A 320 11.86 -5.25 17.70
N LEU A 321 10.56 -5.40 17.40
CA LEU A 321 10.11 -5.87 16.10
C LEU A 321 10.65 -4.99 14.97
N LEU A 322 10.45 -3.66 15.08
CA LEU A 322 10.90 -2.71 14.06
C LEU A 322 12.43 -2.74 13.86
N LYS A 323 13.17 -3.00 14.94
CA LYS A 323 14.61 -3.19 14.87
C LYS A 323 14.98 -4.51 14.20
N MET A 324 14.30 -5.60 14.50
CA MET A 324 14.51 -6.89 13.83
C MET A 324 14.22 -6.83 12.34
N ILE A 325 13.15 -6.12 11.94
CA ILE A 325 12.83 -5.88 10.52
C ILE A 325 13.96 -5.12 9.81
N LYS A 326 14.53 -4.12 10.47
CA LYS A 326 15.66 -3.36 9.92
C LYS A 326 16.93 -4.20 9.80
N GLU A 327 17.23 -4.99 10.83
CA GLU A 327 18.49 -5.76 10.91
C GLU A 327 18.49 -7.04 10.07
N PHE A 328 17.30 -7.48 9.60
CA PHE A 328 17.17 -8.59 8.67
C PHE A 328 17.87 -8.27 7.34
#